data_2754642eba004155b419185812b3b3b9
#
_entry.id   2754642eba004155b419185812b3b3b9
#
_cell.length_a   1.000
_cell.length_b   1.000
_cell.length_c   1.000
_cell.angle_alpha   90.00
_cell.angle_beta   90.00
_cell.angle_gamma   90.00
#
_symmetry.space_group_name_H-M   'P 1'
#
loop_
_entity.id
_entity.type
_entity.pdbx_description
1 polymer ?
#
loop_
_entity_poly.entity_id
_entity_poly.type
_entity_poly.pdbx_seq_one_letter_code
_entity_poly.pdbx_strand_id
1 'polypeptide(L)'
;MILRDHRAVALAEHYCNANQSRLTYVPKEGESIQLVELGTHARGSIFLNGADLQTTALEQEIDRISKCFRGFYLGRYDIRVKDESALMRAEGIRILELNGVTSEPTHIYDPAVSVIDAYRALFEQWRLAYAIGASNRQKGFKPMTVREMISLLTSAIREPETESNPDESKEPPQQTNHL
;
A
#
# COMPACT_ATOMS: atom_id res chain seq x y z
N MET A 1 -13.01 -24.67 0.82
CA MET A 1 -12.08 -23.72 0.15
C MET A 1 -11.35 -22.88 1.19
N ILE A 2 -11.99 -21.98 1.94
CA ILE A 2 -11.35 -21.07 2.92
C ILE A 2 -10.46 -21.84 3.93
N LEU A 3 -10.97 -22.89 4.55
CA LEU A 3 -10.23 -23.68 5.57
C LEU A 3 -9.05 -24.50 5.04
N ARG A 4 -8.92 -24.64 3.71
CA ARG A 4 -7.82 -25.36 3.06
C ARG A 4 -6.74 -24.44 2.48
N ASP A 5 -7.03 -23.14 2.42
CA ASP A 5 -6.06 -22.15 1.96
C ASP A 5 -5.31 -21.58 3.18
N HIS A 6 -4.00 -21.78 3.21
CA HIS A 6 -3.15 -21.33 4.33
C HIS A 6 -3.18 -19.82 4.56
N ARG A 7 -3.56 -19.02 3.54
CA ARG A 7 -3.70 -17.57 3.60
C ARG A 7 -5.00 -17.14 4.28
N ALA A 8 -6.05 -17.91 4.00
CA ALA A 8 -7.40 -17.60 4.45
C ALA A 8 -7.75 -18.21 5.80
N VAL A 9 -7.09 -19.32 6.19
CA VAL A 9 -7.42 -20.08 7.40
C VAL A 9 -7.28 -19.27 8.69
N ALA A 10 -6.28 -18.40 8.77
CA ALA A 10 -6.04 -17.55 9.94
C ALA A 10 -7.19 -16.54 10.18
N LEU A 11 -7.92 -16.18 9.14
CA LEU A 11 -9.06 -15.26 9.18
C LEU A 11 -10.37 -15.93 8.73
N ALA A 12 -10.44 -17.25 8.86
CA ALA A 12 -11.57 -18.05 8.38
C ALA A 12 -12.91 -17.58 8.94
N GLU A 13 -12.97 -17.23 10.21
CA GLU A 13 -14.17 -16.70 10.84
C GLU A 13 -14.63 -15.39 10.18
N HIS A 14 -13.71 -14.45 9.98
CA HIS A 14 -13.99 -13.19 9.29
C HIS A 14 -14.53 -13.41 7.87
N TYR A 15 -13.88 -14.29 7.08
CA TYR A 15 -14.31 -14.58 5.72
C TYR A 15 -15.65 -15.33 5.67
N CYS A 16 -15.88 -16.25 6.59
CA CYS A 16 -17.16 -16.96 6.67
C CYS A 16 -18.29 -16.01 7.05
N ASN A 17 -18.08 -15.12 8.00
CA ASN A 17 -19.07 -14.13 8.41
C ASN A 17 -19.38 -13.14 7.28
N ALA A 18 -18.36 -12.65 6.57
CA ALA A 18 -18.54 -11.75 5.43
C ALA A 18 -19.23 -12.40 4.22
N ASN A 19 -19.22 -13.73 4.13
CA ASN A 19 -19.77 -14.48 3.00
C ASN A 19 -20.87 -15.46 3.40
N GLN A 20 -21.61 -15.22 4.47
CA GLN A 20 -22.63 -16.13 5.00
C GLN A 20 -23.65 -16.60 3.94
N SER A 21 -24.11 -15.71 3.08
CA SER A 21 -25.05 -16.02 2.00
C SER A 21 -24.50 -16.95 0.91
N ARG A 22 -23.19 -17.11 0.87
CA ARG A 22 -22.45 -17.87 -0.17
C ARG A 22 -21.74 -19.11 0.37
N LEU A 23 -21.89 -19.45 1.64
CA LEU A 23 -21.18 -20.59 2.26
C LEU A 23 -21.54 -21.94 1.63
N THR A 24 -22.75 -22.08 1.10
CA THR A 24 -23.22 -23.29 0.43
C THR A 24 -22.96 -23.29 -1.08
N TYR A 25 -22.44 -22.19 -1.62
CA TYR A 25 -22.12 -22.10 -3.03
C TYR A 25 -20.92 -22.98 -3.39
N VAL A 26 -21.09 -23.81 -4.42
CA VAL A 26 -20.02 -24.65 -4.97
C VAL A 26 -19.50 -24.01 -6.24
N PRO A 27 -18.29 -23.44 -6.24
CA PRO A 27 -17.73 -22.79 -7.43
C PRO A 27 -17.42 -23.81 -8.53
N LYS A 28 -17.53 -23.37 -9.78
CA LYS A 28 -17.10 -24.14 -10.95
C LYS A 28 -15.56 -24.25 -10.96
N GLU A 29 -15.05 -25.24 -11.69
CA GLU A 29 -13.60 -25.37 -11.89
C GLU A 29 -13.05 -24.09 -12.56
N GLY A 30 -11.98 -23.51 -11.97
CA GLY A 30 -11.36 -22.27 -12.45
C GLY A 30 -12.10 -20.98 -12.07
N GLU A 31 -13.25 -21.06 -11.39
CA GLU A 31 -13.97 -19.88 -10.95
C GLU A 31 -13.24 -19.17 -9.79
N SER A 32 -12.96 -17.88 -9.98
CA SER A 32 -12.40 -17.02 -8.93
C SER A 32 -13.50 -16.39 -8.10
N ILE A 33 -13.44 -16.57 -6.77
CA ILE A 33 -14.40 -15.99 -5.84
C ILE A 33 -13.71 -14.92 -5.00
N GLN A 34 -14.21 -13.70 -5.12
CA GLN A 34 -13.77 -12.60 -4.27
C GLN A 34 -14.37 -12.76 -2.87
N LEU A 35 -13.52 -12.92 -1.87
CA LEU A 35 -13.90 -13.09 -0.46
C LEU A 35 -14.03 -11.76 0.29
N VAL A 36 -13.25 -10.74 -0.11
CA VAL A 36 -13.26 -9.39 0.47
C VAL A 36 -13.06 -8.35 -0.62
N GLU A 37 -13.60 -7.14 -0.42
CA GLU A 37 -13.46 -6.04 -1.38
C GLU A 37 -12.10 -5.35 -1.27
N LEU A 38 -11.58 -5.22 -0.06
CA LEU A 38 -10.29 -4.61 0.23
C LEU A 38 -9.31 -5.67 0.71
N GLY A 39 -8.31 -5.93 -0.12
CA GLY A 39 -7.20 -6.79 0.22
C GLY A 39 -6.13 -6.01 0.98
N THR A 40 -5.98 -6.25 2.28
CA THR A 40 -4.81 -5.81 3.05
C THR A 40 -4.05 -7.02 3.54
N HIS A 41 -2.76 -6.87 3.83
CA HIS A 41 -1.94 -7.97 4.37
C HIS A 41 -2.56 -8.56 5.64
N ALA A 42 -3.04 -7.72 6.53
CA ALA A 42 -3.74 -8.14 7.75
C ALA A 42 -5.05 -8.91 7.50
N ARG A 43 -5.62 -8.82 6.29
CA ARG A 43 -6.82 -9.56 5.86
C ARG A 43 -6.50 -10.74 4.93
N GLY A 44 -5.26 -11.21 4.92
CA GLY A 44 -4.84 -12.40 4.19
C GLY A 44 -4.52 -12.17 2.71
N SER A 45 -4.41 -10.93 2.25
CA SER A 45 -3.91 -10.65 0.89
C SER A 45 -2.44 -11.00 0.78
N ILE A 46 -2.07 -11.64 -0.32
CA ILE A 46 -0.68 -11.93 -0.64
C ILE A 46 -0.16 -10.82 -1.54
N PHE A 47 1.02 -10.34 -1.22
CA PHE A 47 1.81 -9.54 -2.12
C PHE A 47 2.63 -10.47 -3.01
N LEU A 48 2.53 -10.27 -4.31
CA LEU A 48 3.30 -11.00 -5.29
C LEU A 48 4.45 -10.15 -5.81
N ASN A 49 5.51 -10.80 -6.23
CA ASN A 49 6.61 -10.12 -6.90
C ASN A 49 6.18 -9.77 -8.34
N GLY A 50 6.01 -8.48 -8.61
CA GLY A 50 5.64 -7.96 -9.92
C GLY A 50 6.83 -7.44 -10.72
N ALA A 51 8.04 -7.96 -10.52
CA ALA A 51 9.24 -7.49 -11.21
C ALA A 51 9.14 -7.64 -12.75
N ASP A 52 8.39 -8.63 -13.23
CA ASP A 52 8.11 -8.87 -14.66
C ASP A 52 7.18 -7.83 -15.28
N LEU A 53 6.44 -7.07 -14.47
CA LEU A 53 5.58 -5.96 -14.92
C LEU A 53 6.34 -4.64 -15.04
N GLN A 54 7.60 -4.59 -14.60
CA GLN A 54 8.43 -3.40 -14.67
C GLN A 54 8.79 -3.07 -16.12
N THR A 55 8.50 -1.83 -16.54
CA THR A 55 8.81 -1.33 -17.87
C THR A 55 9.44 0.05 -17.79
N THR A 56 10.18 0.43 -18.83
CA THR A 56 10.73 1.79 -18.92
C THR A 56 9.65 2.87 -18.87
N ALA A 57 8.48 2.62 -19.44
CA ALA A 57 7.36 3.56 -19.39
C ALA A 57 6.87 3.76 -17.95
N LEU A 58 6.71 2.67 -17.19
CA LEU A 58 6.32 2.72 -15.78
C LEU A 58 7.37 3.44 -14.94
N GLU A 59 8.65 3.12 -15.12
CA GLU A 59 9.74 3.78 -14.40
C GLU A 59 9.76 5.29 -14.65
N GLN A 60 9.64 5.72 -15.90
CA GLN A 60 9.61 7.13 -16.26
C GLN A 60 8.43 7.87 -15.66
N GLU A 61 7.25 7.25 -15.65
CA GLU A 61 6.05 7.87 -15.07
C GLU A 61 6.14 7.98 -13.55
N ILE A 62 6.60 6.93 -12.86
CA ILE A 62 6.81 6.98 -11.40
C ILE A 62 7.90 7.98 -11.03
N ASP A 63 8.98 8.07 -11.81
CA ASP A 63 10.04 9.09 -11.61
C ASP A 63 9.50 10.51 -11.83
N ARG A 64 8.67 10.73 -12.85
CA ARG A 64 7.99 12.00 -13.11
C ARG A 64 7.11 12.41 -11.93
N ILE A 65 6.31 11.49 -11.41
CA ILE A 65 5.44 11.71 -10.26
C ILE A 65 6.28 12.02 -9.01
N SER A 66 7.32 11.23 -8.76
CA SER A 66 8.19 11.38 -7.59
C SER A 66 8.90 12.73 -7.56
N LYS A 67 9.28 13.27 -8.71
CA LYS A 67 9.88 14.60 -8.84
C LYS A 67 8.95 15.75 -8.46
N CYS A 68 7.63 15.52 -8.43
CA CYS A 68 6.68 16.52 -7.93
C CYS A 68 6.75 16.67 -6.40
N PHE A 69 7.29 15.69 -5.69
CA PHE A 69 7.44 15.71 -4.23
C PHE A 69 8.86 16.09 -3.86
N ARG A 70 9.04 17.37 -3.50
CA ARG A 70 10.37 17.90 -3.17
C ARG A 70 10.96 17.18 -1.96
N GLY A 71 12.15 16.57 -2.15
CA GLY A 71 12.85 15.84 -1.09
C GLY A 71 12.45 14.37 -0.94
N PHE A 72 11.56 13.87 -1.77
CA PHE A 72 11.22 12.46 -1.80
C PHE A 72 12.20 11.70 -2.71
N TYR A 73 13.04 10.86 -2.12
CA TYR A 73 14.08 10.11 -2.83
C TYR A 73 13.94 8.61 -2.70
N LEU A 74 13.21 8.13 -1.68
CA LEU A 74 13.01 6.72 -1.42
C LEU A 74 11.70 6.51 -0.66
N GLY A 75 10.90 5.55 -1.10
CA GLY A 75 9.64 5.18 -0.48
C GLY A 75 8.86 4.22 -1.34
N ARG A 76 7.60 4.01 -1.00
CA ARG A 76 6.69 3.12 -1.69
C ARG A 76 5.39 3.84 -2.01
N TYR A 77 4.90 3.69 -3.24
CA TYR A 77 3.56 4.06 -3.63
C TYR A 77 2.64 2.85 -3.58
N ASP A 78 1.53 2.98 -2.91
CA ASP A 78 0.42 2.05 -3.08
C ASP A 78 -0.47 2.61 -4.19
N ILE A 79 -0.58 1.88 -5.29
CA ILE A 79 -1.24 2.36 -6.51
C ILE A 79 -2.39 1.44 -6.91
N ARG A 80 -3.34 1.99 -7.65
CA ARG A 80 -4.39 1.22 -8.32
C ARG A 80 -4.34 1.50 -9.80
N VAL A 81 -4.46 0.44 -10.58
CA VAL A 81 -4.56 0.46 -12.05
C VAL A 81 -5.72 -0.42 -12.49
N LYS A 82 -6.12 -0.29 -13.76
CA LYS A 82 -7.21 -1.08 -14.33
C LYS A 82 -6.82 -2.56 -14.46
N ASP A 83 -5.64 -2.83 -15.01
CA ASP A 83 -5.08 -4.15 -15.27
C ASP A 83 -3.54 -4.06 -15.41
N GLU A 84 -2.88 -5.21 -15.49
CA GLU A 84 -1.42 -5.31 -15.64
C GLU A 84 -0.92 -4.65 -16.92
N SER A 85 -1.65 -4.79 -18.01
CA SER A 85 -1.29 -4.14 -19.28
C SER A 85 -1.31 -2.62 -19.19
N ALA A 86 -2.27 -2.05 -18.47
CA ALA A 86 -2.32 -0.61 -18.20
C ALA A 86 -1.13 -0.19 -17.30
N LEU A 87 -0.77 -1.01 -16.30
CA LEU A 87 0.41 -0.77 -15.46
C LEU A 87 1.68 -0.71 -16.29
N MET A 88 1.91 -1.72 -17.15
CA MET A 88 3.09 -1.79 -18.00
C MET A 88 3.20 -0.62 -18.98
N ARG A 89 2.08 -0.03 -19.40
CA ARG A 89 2.03 1.18 -20.24
C ARG A 89 1.99 2.48 -19.43
N ALA A 90 2.03 2.39 -18.09
CA ALA A 90 1.90 3.53 -17.19
C ALA A 90 0.59 4.32 -17.36
N GLU A 91 -0.51 3.65 -17.73
CA GLU A 91 -1.80 4.27 -18.01
C GLU A 91 -2.74 4.20 -16.80
N GLY A 92 -3.41 5.32 -16.50
CA GLY A 92 -4.47 5.36 -15.48
C GLY A 92 -4.02 5.03 -14.07
N ILE A 93 -2.77 5.27 -13.74
CA ILE A 93 -2.21 5.07 -12.41
C ILE A 93 -2.89 6.02 -11.43
N ARG A 94 -3.47 5.45 -10.35
CA ARG A 94 -4.00 6.20 -9.23
C ARG A 94 -3.17 5.89 -7.99
N ILE A 95 -2.53 6.91 -7.44
CA ILE A 95 -1.81 6.79 -6.17
C ILE A 95 -2.84 6.83 -5.05
N LEU A 96 -2.84 5.81 -4.21
CA LEU A 96 -3.69 5.69 -3.04
C LEU A 96 -2.94 6.16 -1.80
N GLU A 97 -1.66 5.83 -1.69
CA GLU A 97 -0.84 6.12 -0.53
C GLU A 97 0.62 6.33 -0.95
N LEU A 98 1.29 7.25 -0.24
CA LEU A 98 2.72 7.49 -0.34
C LEU A 98 3.38 7.14 0.99
N ASN A 99 4.15 6.08 0.99
CA ASN A 99 4.89 5.60 2.16
C ASN A 99 6.34 6.08 2.11
N GLY A 100 6.86 6.57 3.23
CA GLY A 100 8.20 7.11 3.34
C GLY A 100 9.31 6.05 3.38
N VAL A 101 10.51 6.50 3.75
CA VAL A 101 11.76 5.71 3.73
C VAL A 101 11.74 4.44 4.59
N THR A 102 10.89 4.38 5.60
CA THR A 102 10.75 3.20 6.48
C THR A 102 9.83 2.12 5.93
N SER A 103 9.16 2.39 4.80
CA SER A 103 8.32 1.38 4.14
C SER A 103 9.19 0.28 3.54
N GLU A 104 8.80 -0.95 3.75
CA GLU A 104 9.50 -2.11 3.20
C GLU A 104 9.01 -2.49 1.79
N PRO A 105 9.85 -3.15 0.99
CA PRO A 105 9.46 -3.61 -0.35
C PRO A 105 8.56 -4.84 -0.23
N THR A 106 7.27 -4.71 -0.54
CA THR A 106 6.26 -5.73 -0.25
C THR A 106 6.41 -7.04 -1.02
N HIS A 107 7.21 -7.09 -2.09
CA HIS A 107 7.52 -8.33 -2.81
C HIS A 107 8.25 -9.38 -1.95
N ILE A 108 8.88 -8.97 -0.83
CA ILE A 108 9.50 -9.90 0.12
C ILE A 108 8.51 -10.86 0.79
N TYR A 109 7.21 -10.54 0.73
CA TYR A 109 6.14 -11.37 1.27
C TYR A 109 5.55 -12.34 0.24
N ASP A 110 6.07 -12.35 -0.99
CA ASP A 110 5.70 -13.36 -1.98
C ASP A 110 6.17 -14.74 -1.49
N PRO A 111 5.29 -15.74 -1.42
CA PRO A 111 5.66 -17.10 -1.03
C PRO A 111 6.75 -17.73 -1.89
N ALA A 112 6.96 -17.25 -3.11
CA ALA A 112 8.01 -17.72 -4.00
C ALA A 112 9.39 -17.09 -3.70
N VAL A 113 9.43 -16.01 -2.91
CA VAL A 113 10.69 -15.34 -2.54
C VAL A 113 11.33 -16.08 -1.36
N SER A 114 12.61 -16.44 -1.50
CA SER A 114 13.35 -17.05 -0.40
C SER A 114 13.62 -16.05 0.73
N VAL A 115 13.74 -16.55 1.96
CA VAL A 115 14.09 -15.71 3.13
C VAL A 115 15.41 -14.97 2.91
N ILE A 116 16.38 -15.61 2.24
CA ILE A 116 17.69 -14.99 1.93
C ILE A 116 17.50 -13.82 0.98
N ASP A 117 16.69 -13.96 -0.06
CA ASP A 117 16.44 -12.90 -1.04
C ASP A 117 15.60 -11.76 -0.42
N ALA A 118 14.66 -12.07 0.47
CA ALA A 118 13.93 -11.08 1.24
C ALA A 118 14.88 -10.21 2.08
N TYR A 119 15.79 -10.82 2.84
CA TYR A 119 16.78 -10.06 3.60
C TYR A 119 17.75 -9.29 2.70
N ARG A 120 18.17 -9.85 1.56
CA ARG A 120 19.00 -9.14 0.58
C ARG A 120 18.31 -7.87 0.08
N ALA A 121 17.03 -7.94 -0.24
CA ALA A 121 16.23 -6.78 -0.67
C ALA A 121 16.16 -5.71 0.43
N LEU A 122 15.94 -6.10 1.69
CA LEU A 122 15.93 -5.18 2.83
C LEU A 122 17.30 -4.50 3.04
N PHE A 123 18.38 -5.26 2.98
CA PHE A 123 19.74 -4.69 3.12
C PHE A 123 20.05 -3.70 1.99
N GLU A 124 19.66 -4.00 0.77
CA GLU A 124 19.88 -3.10 -0.37
C GLU A 124 19.07 -1.81 -0.22
N GLN A 125 17.82 -1.90 0.20
CA GLN A 125 16.98 -0.73 0.50
C GLN A 125 17.63 0.16 1.56
N TRP A 126 18.09 -0.41 2.67
CA TRP A 126 18.73 0.35 3.74
C TRP A 126 20.07 0.94 3.29
N ARG A 127 20.84 0.20 2.49
CA ARG A 127 22.08 0.72 1.88
C ARG A 127 21.82 1.99 1.07
N LEU A 128 20.77 1.98 0.23
CA LEU A 128 20.33 3.15 -0.53
C LEU A 128 19.86 4.29 0.38
N ALA A 129 19.05 4.00 1.40
CA ALA A 129 18.59 5.00 2.35
C ALA A 129 19.74 5.72 3.05
N TYR A 130 20.76 4.97 3.51
CA TYR A 130 21.97 5.54 4.12
C TYR A 130 22.80 6.35 3.14
N ALA A 131 22.94 5.90 1.89
CA ALA A 131 23.68 6.64 0.86
C ALA A 131 22.98 7.99 0.54
N ILE A 132 21.65 7.99 0.41
CA ILE A 132 20.84 9.21 0.22
C ILE A 132 21.00 10.13 1.43
N GLY A 133 20.90 9.62 2.65
CA GLY A 133 21.07 10.38 3.88
C GLY A 133 22.49 11.00 3.99
N ALA A 134 23.52 10.26 3.60
CA ALA A 134 24.90 10.76 3.56
C ALA A 134 25.06 11.90 2.55
N SER A 135 24.51 11.73 1.34
CA SER A 135 24.52 12.76 0.29
C SER A 135 23.78 14.03 0.74
N ASN A 136 22.63 13.87 1.39
CA ASN A 136 21.87 15.01 1.90
C ASN A 136 22.65 15.79 2.98
N ARG A 137 23.33 15.09 3.90
CA ARG A 137 24.20 15.75 4.89
C ARG A 137 25.34 16.55 4.24
N GLN A 138 25.96 16.01 3.19
CA GLN A 138 26.98 16.73 2.43
C GLN A 138 26.43 18.01 1.77
N LYS A 139 25.14 18.03 1.42
CA LYS A 139 24.44 19.21 0.89
C LYS A 139 23.95 20.18 1.98
N GLY A 140 24.29 19.94 3.25
CA GLY A 140 23.97 20.82 4.38
C GLY A 140 22.64 20.50 5.08
N PHE A 141 21.90 19.45 4.69
CA PHE A 141 20.71 19.03 5.42
C PHE A 141 21.10 18.39 6.76
N LYS A 142 20.52 18.88 7.83
CA LYS A 142 20.76 18.37 9.18
C LYS A 142 19.74 17.28 9.49
N PRO A 143 20.18 16.11 10.03
CA PRO A 143 19.24 15.13 10.53
C PRO A 143 18.51 15.67 11.77
N MET A 144 17.33 15.18 11.99
CA MET A 144 16.58 15.42 13.24
C MET A 144 17.40 14.90 14.43
N THR A 145 17.46 15.66 15.51
CA THR A 145 18.11 15.22 16.75
C THR A 145 17.25 14.15 17.45
N VAL A 146 17.89 13.32 18.28
CA VAL A 146 17.19 12.32 19.10
C VAL A 146 16.13 12.97 19.99
N ARG A 147 16.42 14.16 20.53
CA ARG A 147 15.48 14.91 21.38
C ARG A 147 14.24 15.35 20.61
N GLU A 148 14.40 15.86 19.39
CA GLU A 148 13.29 16.24 18.51
C GLU A 148 12.46 15.01 18.12
N MET A 149 13.10 13.90 17.80
CA MET A 149 12.42 12.64 17.49
C MET A 149 11.58 12.15 18.68
N ILE A 150 12.15 12.12 19.89
CA ILE A 150 11.41 11.72 21.09
C ILE A 150 10.23 12.67 21.35
N SER A 151 10.43 13.97 21.17
CA SER A 151 9.35 14.97 21.33
C SER A 151 8.20 14.72 20.36
N LEU A 152 8.49 14.44 19.08
CA LEU A 152 7.46 14.12 18.08
C LEU A 152 6.72 12.82 18.41
N LEU A 153 7.43 11.77 18.79
CA LEU A 153 6.81 10.51 19.18
C LEU A 153 5.89 10.66 20.39
N THR A 154 6.31 11.43 21.39
CA THR A 154 5.49 11.68 22.59
C THR A 154 4.29 12.57 22.31
N SER A 155 4.38 13.52 21.38
CA SER A 155 3.21 14.32 20.96
C SER A 155 2.21 13.48 20.17
N ALA A 156 2.68 12.65 19.23
CA ALA A 156 1.81 11.75 18.45
C ALA A 156 1.05 10.75 19.34
N ILE A 157 1.65 10.29 20.44
CA ILE A 157 0.98 9.39 21.40
C ILE A 157 -0.05 10.16 22.25
N ARG A 158 0.12 11.46 22.44
CA ARG A 158 -0.77 12.28 23.29
C ARG A 158 -1.98 12.86 22.56
N GLU A 159 -1.92 12.96 21.24
CA GLU A 159 -3.09 13.32 20.43
C GLU A 159 -3.88 12.04 20.14
N PRO A 160 -5.02 11.77 20.81
CA PRO A 160 -5.93 10.72 20.36
C PRO A 160 -6.41 11.13 18.97
N GLU A 161 -6.44 10.16 18.04
CA GLU A 161 -7.08 10.32 16.74
C GLU A 161 -8.48 10.92 16.95
N THR A 162 -8.62 12.20 16.74
CA THR A 162 -9.94 12.79 16.50
C THR A 162 -10.33 12.26 15.12
N GLU A 163 -11.07 11.14 15.12
CA GLU A 163 -11.87 10.75 13.98
C GLU A 163 -12.66 11.98 13.55
N SER A 164 -12.20 12.64 12.51
CA SER A 164 -13.01 13.61 11.80
C SER A 164 -14.10 12.82 11.08
N ASN A 165 -15.20 12.63 11.79
CA ASN A 165 -16.45 12.21 11.21
C ASN A 165 -16.83 13.28 10.17
N PRO A 166 -16.82 13.03 8.86
CA PRO A 166 -17.31 14.00 7.91
C PRO A 166 -18.82 14.07 8.10
N ASP A 167 -19.25 15.21 8.59
CA ASP A 167 -20.59 15.67 8.86
C ASP A 167 -21.58 15.26 7.75
N GLU A 168 -22.42 14.29 8.06
CA GLU A 168 -23.64 13.97 7.34
C GLU A 168 -24.71 15.03 7.65
N SER A 169 -24.54 16.24 7.17
CA SER A 169 -25.65 17.18 7.14
C SER A 169 -25.39 18.38 6.25
N LYS A 170 -25.48 18.20 4.95
CA LYS A 170 -25.91 19.26 4.02
C LYS A 170 -26.48 18.62 2.76
N GLU A 171 -27.75 18.19 2.82
CA GLU A 171 -28.57 18.07 1.62
C GLU A 171 -28.67 19.46 0.96
N PRO A 172 -28.43 19.57 -0.34
CA PRO A 172 -28.71 20.82 -1.04
C PRO A 172 -30.23 21.01 -1.13
N PRO A 173 -30.73 22.26 -1.05
CA PRO A 173 -32.16 22.56 -1.07
C PRO A 173 -32.78 22.10 -2.40
N GLN A 174 -33.85 21.35 -2.31
CA GLN A 174 -34.70 20.96 -3.44
C GLN A 174 -35.21 22.23 -4.13
N GLN A 175 -34.81 22.44 -5.38
CA GLN A 175 -35.44 23.44 -6.24
C GLN A 175 -36.84 22.92 -6.64
N THR A 176 -37.85 23.48 -6.03
CA THR A 176 -39.23 23.41 -6.51
C THR A 176 -39.36 24.18 -7.84
N ASN A 177 -39.40 23.45 -8.95
CA ASN A 177 -39.85 24.04 -10.19
C ASN A 177 -41.38 24.10 -10.20
N HIS A 178 -41.95 25.29 -10.01
CA HIS A 178 -43.27 25.66 -10.47
C HIS A 178 -43.17 26.19 -11.91
N LEU A 179 -44.04 25.67 -12.75
CA LEU A 179 -44.46 25.93 -14.13
C LEU A 179 -43.88 25.00 -15.18
#